data_9a54dc4adba3525bbb363c0229fbbf90
#
_entry.id   9a54dc4adba3525bbb363c0229fbbf90
#
_cell.length_a   1.000
_cell.length_b   1.000
_cell.length_c   1.000
_cell.angle_alpha   90.00
_cell.angle_beta   90.00
_cell.angle_gamma   90.00
#
_symmetry.space_group_name_H-M   'P 1'
#
loop_
_entity.id
_entity.type
_entity.pdbx_description
1 polymer ?
#
loop_
_entity_poly.entity_id
_entity_poly.type
_entity_poly.pdbx_seq_one_letter_code
_entity_poly.pdbx_strand_id
1 'polypeptide(L)'
;MRQAVDGAPAFVYNEHDNAHRAWPGTGANSPQRAQCPLRGADTEDTNVTKKKIGVLGAGTWGMALARMLCVSGNDVQVWSALPAEVENLSATRVHPNLPGMKIPEELQFTKSIEEVCTGKDVLLFAVPSVFVRSTTAKARPYIPDGQILVDVAKGMEPDTLYTMTEVIADELNKEGGPQNAKLVALSGPTHAEEVALDLPTTIVSACPDEAAAEYVQDVFSNTCMRVYTNPDIKGVELSGALKNVI
;
A
#
# COMPACT_ATOMS: atom_id res chain seq x y z
N MET A 1 -33.43 -46.79 -5.28
CA MET A 1 -33.37 -46.49 -3.83
C MET A 1 -32.39 -45.35 -3.65
N ARG A 2 -32.90 -44.10 -3.52
CA ARG A 2 -32.12 -42.90 -3.22
C ARG A 2 -32.44 -42.53 -1.80
N GLN A 3 -31.46 -42.56 -0.92
CA GLN A 3 -31.58 -41.97 0.43
C GLN A 3 -31.14 -40.53 0.39
N ALA A 4 -32.05 -39.65 0.77
CA ALA A 4 -31.81 -38.25 1.07
C ALA A 4 -31.00 -38.15 2.36
N VAL A 5 -30.03 -37.23 2.40
CA VAL A 5 -29.38 -36.79 3.63
C VAL A 5 -29.89 -35.36 3.89
N ASP A 6 -30.78 -35.30 4.90
CA ASP A 6 -31.32 -34.05 5.43
C ASP A 6 -30.33 -33.37 6.38
N GLY A 7 -30.35 -32.05 6.36
CA GLY A 7 -30.10 -31.23 7.57
C GLY A 7 -28.76 -30.52 7.67
N ALA A 8 -28.53 -29.47 6.89
CA ALA A 8 -27.67 -28.36 7.34
C ALA A 8 -28.53 -27.09 7.51
N PRO A 9 -28.51 -26.39 8.65
CA PRO A 9 -29.29 -25.16 8.81
C PRO A 9 -28.70 -24.05 7.99
N ALA A 10 -29.57 -23.43 7.18
CA ALA A 10 -29.25 -22.21 6.46
C ALA A 10 -29.00 -21.09 7.48
N PHE A 11 -27.79 -20.54 7.49
CA PHE A 11 -27.51 -19.28 8.17
C PHE A 11 -28.16 -18.15 7.39
N VAL A 12 -29.28 -17.67 7.89
CA VAL A 12 -29.91 -16.43 7.43
C VAL A 12 -29.18 -15.27 8.12
N TYR A 13 -28.45 -14.50 7.33
CA TYR A 13 -27.82 -13.23 7.77
C TYR A 13 -28.92 -12.20 7.93
N ASN A 14 -29.21 -11.78 9.14
CA ASN A 14 -30.23 -10.79 9.46
C ASN A 14 -29.58 -9.41 9.60
N GLU A 15 -29.80 -8.52 8.63
CA GLU A 15 -29.20 -7.17 8.51
C GLU A 15 -29.68 -6.16 9.58
N HIS A 16 -30.42 -6.56 10.60
CA HIS A 16 -31.08 -5.63 11.52
C HIS A 16 -30.62 -5.66 12.98
N ASP A 17 -29.49 -6.31 13.32
CA ASP A 17 -29.01 -6.32 14.70
C ASP A 17 -27.67 -5.60 14.91
N ASN A 18 -27.57 -4.36 14.39
CA ASN A 18 -26.51 -3.43 14.76
C ASN A 18 -27.01 -2.44 15.84
N ALA A 19 -27.60 -2.99 16.90
CA ALA A 19 -27.86 -2.22 18.11
C ALA A 19 -26.59 -2.18 18.96
N HIS A 20 -26.00 -1.01 19.04
CA HIS A 20 -24.90 -0.58 19.90
C HIS A 20 -24.86 -1.31 21.25
N ARG A 21 -23.96 -2.27 21.43
CA ARG A 21 -23.52 -2.64 22.77
C ARG A 21 -22.52 -1.58 23.24
N ALA A 22 -23.03 -0.55 23.88
CA ALA A 22 -22.25 0.38 24.64
C ALA A 22 -21.58 -0.38 25.79
N TRP A 23 -20.25 -0.30 25.90
CA TRP A 23 -19.52 -0.70 27.08
C TRP A 23 -19.93 0.22 28.24
N PRO A 24 -20.28 -0.32 29.42
CA PRO A 24 -20.62 0.51 30.57
C PRO A 24 -19.31 1.11 31.14
N GLY A 25 -19.13 2.41 31.01
CA GLY A 25 -18.08 3.15 31.71
C GLY A 25 -17.33 4.18 30.86
N THR A 26 -18.04 5.13 30.25
CA THR A 26 -17.37 6.36 29.78
C THR A 26 -18.15 7.55 30.27
N GLY A 27 -17.70 8.06 31.45
CA GLY A 27 -17.96 9.44 31.83
C GLY A 27 -17.42 10.38 30.75
N ALA A 28 -18.14 11.48 30.51
CA ALA A 28 -17.85 12.52 29.55
C ALA A 28 -16.44 13.13 29.75
N ASN A 29 -15.45 12.55 29.09
CA ASN A 29 -14.19 13.18 28.68
C ASN A 29 -13.76 12.43 27.43
N SER A 30 -14.03 13.03 26.28
CA SER A 30 -13.46 12.58 25.02
C SER A 30 -11.94 12.51 25.22
N PRO A 31 -11.27 11.35 25.07
CA PRO A 31 -9.83 11.35 25.04
C PRO A 31 -9.46 12.20 23.83
N GLN A 32 -8.73 13.29 24.07
CA GLN A 32 -7.99 13.98 23.02
C GLN A 32 -7.25 12.88 22.27
N ARG A 33 -7.60 12.66 21.00
CA ARG A 33 -6.90 11.72 20.14
C ARG A 33 -5.44 12.05 20.24
N ALA A 34 -4.64 11.15 20.77
CA ALA A 34 -3.20 11.27 20.79
C ALA A 34 -2.77 11.35 19.32
N GLN A 35 -2.56 12.56 18.83
CA GLN A 35 -1.89 12.77 17.56
C GLN A 35 -0.49 12.23 17.74
N CYS A 36 -0.09 11.33 16.87
CA CYS A 36 1.29 10.86 16.81
C CYS A 36 2.18 12.11 16.70
N PRO A 37 3.13 12.33 17.63
CA PRO A 37 3.97 13.49 17.56
C PRO A 37 4.78 13.41 16.26
N LEU A 38 4.43 14.25 15.29
CA LEU A 38 5.29 14.50 14.14
C LEU A 38 6.65 14.86 14.75
N ARG A 39 7.72 14.23 14.29
CA ARG A 39 9.08 14.68 14.67
C ARG A 39 9.12 16.16 14.40
N GLY A 40 9.10 16.93 15.47
CA GLY A 40 9.30 18.37 15.40
C GLY A 40 10.62 18.63 14.70
N ALA A 41 10.70 19.73 13.99
CA ALA A 41 11.83 20.19 13.20
C ALA A 41 13.09 20.57 14.03
N ASP A 42 13.35 19.89 15.14
CA ASP A 42 14.46 20.15 16.05
C ASP A 42 15.27 18.88 16.31
N THR A 43 15.84 18.28 15.25
CA THR A 43 17.05 17.47 15.36
C THR A 43 17.95 17.85 14.20
N GLU A 44 18.94 18.68 14.50
CA GLU A 44 20.11 18.89 13.68
C GLU A 44 20.77 17.54 13.36
N ASP A 45 21.16 17.39 12.06
CA ASP A 45 22.12 16.38 11.55
C ASP A 45 21.83 14.89 11.82
N THR A 46 20.85 14.35 11.11
CA THR A 46 21.07 13.07 10.43
C THR A 46 20.86 13.29 8.93
N ASN A 47 21.91 13.06 8.17
CA ASN A 47 21.92 13.12 6.70
C ASN A 47 21.04 11.99 6.13
N VAL A 48 19.73 12.07 6.38
CA VAL A 48 18.74 11.14 5.83
C VAL A 48 18.63 11.48 4.35
N THR A 49 19.31 10.71 3.52
CA THR A 49 19.23 10.86 2.07
C THR A 49 17.79 10.73 1.62
N LYS A 50 17.22 11.83 1.13
CA LYS A 50 15.88 11.91 0.56
C LYS A 50 15.74 10.86 -0.54
N LYS A 51 14.77 9.94 -0.41
CA LYS A 51 14.53 8.88 -1.40
C LYS A 51 13.54 9.35 -2.45
N LYS A 52 13.75 8.92 -3.67
CA LYS A 52 12.85 9.16 -4.80
C LYS A 52 11.92 7.97 -4.96
N ILE A 53 10.62 8.18 -4.81
CA ILE A 53 9.63 7.12 -4.80
C ILE A 53 8.60 7.36 -5.89
N GLY A 54 8.43 6.37 -6.76
CA GLY A 54 7.35 6.33 -7.73
C GLY A 54 6.19 5.49 -7.22
N VAL A 55 4.97 6.01 -7.26
CA VAL A 55 3.76 5.31 -6.83
C VAL A 55 2.86 5.05 -8.03
N LEU A 56 2.66 3.79 -8.35
CA LEU A 56 1.78 3.32 -9.41
C LEU A 56 0.39 3.07 -8.84
N GLY A 57 -0.49 4.07 -8.94
CA GLY A 57 -1.86 4.04 -8.47
C GLY A 57 -2.18 5.17 -7.47
N ALA A 58 -3.17 5.99 -7.82
CA ALA A 58 -3.66 7.12 -7.01
C ALA A 58 -4.93 6.78 -6.21
N GLY A 59 -5.23 5.49 -6.03
CA GLY A 59 -6.34 5.04 -5.20
C GLY A 59 -6.13 5.34 -3.70
N THR A 60 -7.12 5.03 -2.89
CA THR A 60 -7.16 5.34 -1.45
C THR A 60 -5.88 4.90 -0.72
N TRP A 61 -5.44 3.64 -0.91
CA TRP A 61 -4.25 3.12 -0.25
C TRP A 61 -2.95 3.75 -0.79
N GLY A 62 -2.82 3.87 -2.13
CA GLY A 62 -1.66 4.49 -2.76
C GLY A 62 -1.46 5.94 -2.31
N MET A 63 -2.54 6.71 -2.22
CA MET A 63 -2.49 8.11 -1.79
C MET A 63 -2.18 8.27 -0.31
N ALA A 64 -2.70 7.39 0.56
CA ALA A 64 -2.36 7.40 1.98
C ALA A 64 -0.85 7.16 2.20
N LEU A 65 -0.28 6.17 1.52
CA LEU A 65 1.16 5.87 1.58
C LEU A 65 2.00 6.96 0.92
N ALA A 66 1.60 7.47 -0.25
CA ALA A 66 2.32 8.55 -0.94
C ALA A 66 2.41 9.81 -0.07
N ARG A 67 1.30 10.20 0.57
CA ARG A 67 1.28 11.31 1.52
C ARG A 67 2.21 11.06 2.70
N MET A 68 2.11 9.89 3.32
CA MET A 68 2.95 9.51 4.47
C MET A 68 4.44 9.59 4.11
N LEU A 69 4.85 9.02 2.99
CA LEU A 69 6.23 9.04 2.50
C LEU A 69 6.72 10.46 2.19
N CYS A 70 5.86 11.30 1.60
CA CYS A 70 6.16 12.70 1.32
C CYS A 70 6.37 13.51 2.62
N VAL A 71 5.48 13.36 3.60
CA VAL A 71 5.60 14.01 4.92
C VAL A 71 6.84 13.52 5.68
N SER A 72 7.27 12.29 5.44
CA SER A 72 8.53 11.75 6.00
C SER A 72 9.79 12.30 5.31
N GLY A 73 9.65 13.25 4.36
CA GLY A 73 10.77 13.94 3.71
C GLY A 73 11.23 13.35 2.39
N ASN A 74 10.56 12.32 1.88
CA ASN A 74 10.90 11.72 0.60
C ASN A 74 10.35 12.51 -0.60
N ASP A 75 10.95 12.30 -1.77
CA ASP A 75 10.51 12.84 -3.06
C ASP A 75 9.55 11.84 -3.73
N VAL A 76 8.26 12.16 -3.70
CA VAL A 76 7.22 11.20 -4.08
C VAL A 76 6.46 11.69 -5.31
N GLN A 77 6.34 10.83 -6.31
CA GLN A 77 5.57 11.07 -7.51
C GLN A 77 4.52 9.98 -7.69
N VAL A 78 3.27 10.38 -7.92
CA VAL A 78 2.13 9.47 -8.07
C VAL A 78 1.64 9.48 -9.52
N TRP A 79 1.45 8.29 -10.05
CA TRP A 79 0.83 8.07 -11.36
C TRP A 79 -0.54 7.43 -11.21
N SER A 80 -1.48 7.83 -12.07
CA SER A 80 -2.73 7.12 -12.27
C SER A 80 -2.97 6.83 -13.75
N ALA A 81 -3.62 5.69 -14.01
CA ALA A 81 -4.12 5.34 -15.33
C ALA A 81 -5.28 6.25 -15.80
N LEU A 82 -5.87 7.02 -14.89
CA LEU A 82 -6.99 7.93 -15.13
C LEU A 82 -6.49 9.39 -15.16
N PRO A 83 -6.35 10.02 -16.35
CA PRO A 83 -5.85 11.40 -16.45
C PRO A 83 -6.69 12.41 -15.66
N ALA A 84 -8.00 12.22 -15.60
CA ALA A 84 -8.89 13.10 -14.85
C ALA A 84 -8.66 13.02 -13.32
N GLU A 85 -8.25 11.86 -12.79
CA GLU A 85 -7.88 11.70 -11.38
C GLU A 85 -6.61 12.49 -11.07
N VAL A 86 -5.59 12.40 -11.93
CA VAL A 86 -4.34 13.17 -11.81
C VAL A 86 -4.63 14.68 -11.82
N GLU A 87 -5.46 15.15 -12.75
CA GLU A 87 -5.86 16.57 -12.85
C GLU A 87 -6.59 17.03 -11.58
N ASN A 88 -7.55 16.25 -11.12
CA ASN A 88 -8.31 16.59 -9.94
C ASN A 88 -7.43 16.65 -8.67
N LEU A 89 -6.60 15.61 -8.43
CA LEU A 89 -5.71 15.56 -7.26
C LEU A 89 -4.66 16.67 -7.29
N SER A 90 -4.13 17.01 -8.47
CA SER A 90 -3.17 18.11 -8.63
C SER A 90 -3.82 19.46 -8.33
N ALA A 91 -5.04 19.68 -8.78
CA ALA A 91 -5.73 20.96 -8.65
C ALA A 91 -6.34 21.17 -7.25
N THR A 92 -6.96 20.14 -6.70
CA THR A 92 -7.74 20.27 -5.46
C THR A 92 -6.97 19.91 -4.20
N ARG A 93 -5.92 19.10 -4.31
CA ARG A 93 -5.19 18.51 -3.17
C ARG A 93 -6.11 17.78 -2.19
N VAL A 94 -7.23 17.23 -2.70
CA VAL A 94 -8.22 16.48 -1.93
C VAL A 94 -8.48 15.14 -2.57
N HIS A 95 -8.41 14.07 -1.77
CA HIS A 95 -8.80 12.74 -2.23
C HIS A 95 -10.23 12.43 -1.77
N PRO A 96 -11.15 12.04 -2.68
CA PRO A 96 -12.59 11.92 -2.36
C PRO A 96 -12.89 10.89 -1.27
N ASN A 97 -12.12 9.80 -1.21
CA ASN A 97 -12.33 8.72 -0.25
C ASN A 97 -11.47 8.83 1.02
N LEU A 98 -10.71 9.93 1.19
CA LEU A 98 -9.86 10.17 2.36
C LEU A 98 -10.19 11.54 2.98
N PRO A 99 -11.37 11.69 3.56
CA PRO A 99 -11.78 12.97 4.16
C PRO A 99 -10.84 13.34 5.32
N GLY A 100 -10.38 14.58 5.32
CA GLY A 100 -9.44 15.08 6.33
C GLY A 100 -7.96 14.86 6.03
N MET A 101 -7.61 14.05 5.03
CA MET A 101 -6.24 13.92 4.56
C MET A 101 -5.80 15.21 3.84
N LYS A 102 -4.70 15.78 4.29
CA LYS A 102 -4.04 16.91 3.61
C LYS A 102 -2.95 16.37 2.68
N ILE A 103 -3.07 16.63 1.40
CA ILE A 103 -2.04 16.26 0.40
C ILE A 103 -0.98 17.38 0.38
N PRO A 104 0.30 17.08 0.68
CA PRO A 104 1.38 18.07 0.65
C PRO A 104 1.56 18.68 -0.73
N GLU A 105 1.96 19.95 -0.80
CA GLU A 105 2.25 20.64 -2.08
C GLU A 105 3.42 20.00 -2.83
N GLU A 106 4.37 19.42 -2.10
CA GLU A 106 5.56 18.74 -2.62
C GLU A 106 5.24 17.40 -3.29
N LEU A 107 4.07 16.80 -3.01
CA LEU A 107 3.64 15.56 -3.63
C LEU A 107 3.33 15.79 -5.11
N GLN A 108 4.09 15.15 -5.97
CA GLN A 108 3.97 15.32 -7.42
C GLN A 108 3.00 14.32 -8.04
N PHE A 109 2.34 14.72 -9.11
CA PHE A 109 1.44 13.87 -9.89
C PHE A 109 1.87 13.85 -11.35
N THR A 110 1.78 12.68 -11.99
CA THR A 110 2.07 12.52 -13.42
C THR A 110 1.08 11.62 -14.12
N LYS A 111 0.87 11.86 -15.41
CA LYS A 111 0.13 10.97 -16.32
C LYS A 111 1.07 10.01 -17.07
N SER A 112 2.39 10.23 -16.98
CA SER A 112 3.41 9.45 -17.65
C SER A 112 3.88 8.30 -16.77
N ILE A 113 3.68 7.06 -17.22
CA ILE A 113 4.21 5.88 -16.54
C ILE A 113 5.74 5.81 -16.63
N GLU A 114 6.34 6.37 -17.69
CA GLU A 114 7.78 6.50 -17.84
C GLU A 114 8.38 7.38 -16.74
N GLU A 115 7.81 8.58 -16.51
CA GLU A 115 8.30 9.50 -15.49
C GLU A 115 8.24 8.92 -14.08
N VAL A 116 7.15 8.20 -13.75
CA VAL A 116 6.98 7.61 -12.42
C VAL A 116 7.93 6.44 -12.19
N CYS A 117 8.39 5.75 -13.25
CA CYS A 117 9.30 4.61 -13.14
C CYS A 117 10.77 5.01 -13.19
N THR A 118 11.12 6.07 -13.94
CA THR A 118 12.52 6.41 -14.22
C THR A 118 13.19 7.13 -13.06
N GLY A 119 14.39 6.67 -12.70
CA GLY A 119 15.26 7.34 -11.72
C GLY A 119 14.68 7.36 -10.29
N LYS A 120 13.95 6.32 -9.91
CA LYS A 120 13.40 6.13 -8.56
C LYS A 120 14.25 5.13 -7.77
N ASP A 121 14.34 5.34 -6.46
CA ASP A 121 14.93 4.38 -5.54
C ASP A 121 13.98 3.22 -5.27
N VAL A 122 12.67 3.52 -5.21
CA VAL A 122 11.59 2.55 -4.97
C VAL A 122 10.43 2.81 -5.91
N LEU A 123 9.85 1.74 -6.45
CA LEU A 123 8.56 1.77 -7.15
C LEU A 123 7.51 1.03 -6.32
N LEU A 124 6.42 1.72 -5.98
CA LEU A 124 5.33 1.21 -5.19
C LEU A 124 4.13 0.86 -6.09
N PHE A 125 3.77 -0.42 -6.15
CA PHE A 125 2.56 -0.89 -6.85
C PHE A 125 1.37 -0.81 -5.91
N ALA A 126 0.50 0.18 -6.12
CA ALA A 126 -0.67 0.47 -5.30
C ALA A 126 -1.97 0.51 -6.11
N VAL A 127 -2.00 -0.21 -7.22
CA VAL A 127 -3.21 -0.44 -8.02
C VAL A 127 -4.03 -1.60 -7.46
N PRO A 128 -5.34 -1.68 -7.71
CA PRO A 128 -6.11 -2.88 -7.37
C PRO A 128 -5.52 -4.14 -8.01
N SER A 129 -5.62 -5.30 -7.33
CA SER A 129 -5.00 -6.57 -7.73
C SER A 129 -5.28 -6.96 -9.19
N VAL A 130 -6.49 -6.71 -9.66
CA VAL A 130 -6.91 -6.99 -11.07
C VAL A 130 -6.15 -6.17 -12.11
N PHE A 131 -5.48 -5.11 -11.72
CA PHE A 131 -4.70 -4.24 -12.62
C PHE A 131 -3.19 -4.39 -12.45
N VAL A 132 -2.70 -5.19 -11.51
CA VAL A 132 -1.26 -5.36 -11.25
C VAL A 132 -0.55 -5.84 -12.52
N ARG A 133 -1.01 -6.92 -13.17
CA ARG A 133 -0.42 -7.44 -14.40
C ARG A 133 -0.36 -6.41 -15.52
N SER A 134 -1.47 -5.76 -15.82
CA SER A 134 -1.53 -4.77 -16.91
C SER A 134 -0.71 -3.51 -16.61
N THR A 135 -0.60 -3.12 -15.36
CA THR A 135 0.25 -2.00 -14.93
C THR A 135 1.73 -2.37 -15.03
N THR A 136 2.10 -3.59 -14.60
CA THR A 136 3.47 -4.10 -14.73
C THR A 136 3.89 -4.17 -16.20
N ALA A 137 3.03 -4.66 -17.08
CA ALA A 137 3.29 -4.72 -18.52
C ALA A 137 3.60 -3.35 -19.12
N LYS A 138 2.86 -2.32 -18.68
CA LYS A 138 3.09 -0.92 -19.13
C LYS A 138 4.35 -0.31 -18.52
N ALA A 139 4.65 -0.63 -17.26
CA ALA A 139 5.80 -0.08 -16.54
C ALA A 139 7.12 -0.76 -16.94
N ARG A 140 7.08 -2.06 -17.31
CA ARG A 140 8.25 -2.90 -17.59
C ARG A 140 9.33 -2.25 -18.45
N PRO A 141 9.03 -1.56 -19.57
CA PRO A 141 10.07 -0.95 -20.40
C PRO A 141 10.87 0.17 -19.72
N TYR A 142 10.36 0.70 -18.62
CA TYR A 142 10.91 1.87 -17.93
C TYR A 142 11.50 1.52 -16.55
N ILE A 143 11.37 0.27 -16.11
CA ILE A 143 11.92 -0.21 -14.84
C ILE A 143 13.39 -0.57 -15.05
N PRO A 144 14.32 0.07 -14.34
CA PRO A 144 15.75 -0.23 -14.48
C PRO A 144 16.13 -1.55 -13.81
N ASP A 145 17.29 -2.10 -14.22
CA ASP A 145 17.87 -3.27 -13.58
C ASP A 145 18.13 -3.03 -12.09
N GLY A 146 17.94 -4.05 -11.27
CA GLY A 146 18.16 -3.99 -9.82
C GLY A 146 17.14 -3.17 -9.03
N GLN A 147 16.06 -2.68 -9.68
CA GLN A 147 15.05 -1.85 -9.04
C GLN A 147 14.36 -2.56 -7.88
N ILE A 148 14.15 -1.84 -6.78
CA ILE A 148 13.28 -2.30 -5.68
C ILE A 148 11.83 -1.96 -6.02
N LEU A 149 11.01 -3.01 -6.11
CA LEU A 149 9.58 -2.94 -6.39
C LEU A 149 8.82 -3.41 -5.15
N VAL A 150 7.97 -2.54 -4.63
CA VAL A 150 7.15 -2.83 -3.46
C VAL A 150 5.71 -3.02 -3.89
N ASP A 151 5.14 -4.19 -3.63
CA ASP A 151 3.72 -4.42 -3.84
C ASP A 151 2.93 -4.23 -2.55
N VAL A 152 1.84 -3.49 -2.64
CA VAL A 152 0.89 -3.28 -1.54
C VAL A 152 -0.54 -3.71 -1.90
N ALA A 153 -0.72 -4.29 -3.07
CA ALA A 153 -2.01 -4.81 -3.50
C ALA A 153 -2.34 -6.09 -2.71
N LYS A 154 -3.61 -6.26 -2.37
CA LYS A 154 -4.09 -7.44 -1.66
C LYS A 154 -4.95 -8.29 -2.59
N GLY A 155 -4.56 -9.54 -2.75
CA GLY A 155 -5.32 -10.47 -3.60
C GLY A 155 -4.45 -11.52 -4.27
N MET A 156 -5.09 -12.31 -5.10
CA MET A 156 -4.48 -13.32 -5.98
C MET A 156 -5.08 -13.17 -7.37
N GLU A 157 -4.31 -13.51 -8.39
CA GLU A 157 -4.81 -13.56 -9.77
C GLU A 157 -5.66 -14.82 -9.96
N PRO A 158 -6.94 -14.72 -10.41
CA PRO A 158 -7.85 -15.88 -10.45
C PRO A 158 -7.38 -17.03 -11.34
N ASP A 159 -6.81 -16.72 -12.53
CA ASP A 159 -6.49 -17.74 -13.53
C ASP A 159 -5.21 -18.52 -13.19
N THR A 160 -4.21 -17.86 -12.61
CA THR A 160 -2.90 -18.46 -12.31
C THR A 160 -2.76 -18.86 -10.85
N LEU A 161 -3.60 -18.32 -9.98
CA LEU A 161 -3.48 -18.36 -8.51
C LEU A 161 -2.17 -17.77 -8.00
N TYR A 162 -1.55 -16.90 -8.77
CA TYR A 162 -0.34 -16.18 -8.37
C TYR A 162 -0.68 -15.10 -7.35
N THR A 163 0.23 -14.95 -6.38
CA THR A 163 0.25 -13.74 -5.54
C THR A 163 0.66 -12.53 -6.36
N MET A 164 0.49 -11.34 -5.86
CA MET A 164 0.75 -10.13 -6.66
C MET A 164 2.23 -9.97 -7.01
N THR A 165 3.15 -10.32 -6.13
CA THR A 165 4.58 -10.33 -6.45
C THR A 165 4.93 -11.42 -7.48
N GLU A 166 4.29 -12.58 -7.46
CA GLU A 166 4.43 -13.61 -8.50
C GLU A 166 3.91 -13.11 -9.86
N VAL A 167 2.79 -12.36 -9.87
CA VAL A 167 2.26 -11.71 -11.10
C VAL A 167 3.25 -10.69 -11.65
N ILE A 168 3.82 -9.85 -10.79
CA ILE A 168 4.83 -8.88 -11.19
C ILE A 168 6.06 -9.60 -11.75
N ALA A 169 6.58 -10.63 -11.06
CA ALA A 169 7.73 -11.41 -11.50
C ALA A 169 7.49 -12.05 -12.87
N ASP A 170 6.33 -12.70 -13.06
CA ASP A 170 5.94 -13.32 -14.34
C ASP A 170 5.93 -12.30 -15.49
N GLU A 171 5.43 -11.10 -15.24
CA GLU A 171 5.38 -10.05 -16.25
C GLU A 171 6.76 -9.45 -16.55
N LEU A 172 7.61 -9.26 -15.53
CA LEU A 172 8.96 -8.72 -15.68
C LEU A 172 9.91 -9.71 -16.38
N ASN A 173 9.70 -11.01 -16.23
CA ASN A 173 10.52 -12.05 -16.87
C ASN A 173 10.27 -12.16 -18.39
N LYS A 174 9.30 -11.43 -18.94
CA LYS A 174 9.10 -11.36 -20.39
C LYS A 174 10.21 -10.55 -21.06
N GLU A 175 10.35 -10.72 -22.37
CA GLU A 175 11.36 -10.04 -23.19
C GLU A 175 11.37 -8.52 -22.93
N GLY A 176 12.56 -7.96 -22.72
CA GLY A 176 12.76 -6.54 -22.46
C GLY A 176 12.45 -6.10 -21.02
N GLY A 177 12.29 -7.04 -20.09
CA GLY A 177 12.14 -6.73 -18.68
C GLY A 177 13.48 -6.51 -17.95
N PRO A 178 13.44 -5.84 -16.78
CA PRO A 178 14.64 -5.56 -15.97
C PRO A 178 15.26 -6.83 -15.40
N GLN A 179 16.59 -6.82 -15.23
CA GLN A 179 17.32 -7.88 -14.58
C GLN A 179 17.47 -7.61 -13.08
N ASN A 180 17.41 -8.66 -12.27
CA ASN A 180 17.68 -8.59 -10.82
C ASN A 180 16.77 -7.62 -10.03
N ALA A 181 15.56 -7.33 -10.50
CA ALA A 181 14.59 -6.56 -9.74
C ALA A 181 14.27 -7.26 -8.41
N LYS A 182 14.18 -6.48 -7.33
CA LYS A 182 13.88 -6.97 -5.97
C LYS A 182 12.41 -6.76 -5.68
N LEU A 183 11.67 -7.84 -5.49
CA LEU A 183 10.24 -7.80 -5.18
C LEU A 183 10.04 -7.89 -3.67
N VAL A 184 9.34 -6.91 -3.11
CA VAL A 184 9.02 -6.83 -1.68
C VAL A 184 7.50 -6.71 -1.55
N ALA A 185 6.89 -7.57 -0.75
CA ALA A 185 5.49 -7.40 -0.37
C ALA A 185 5.40 -6.57 0.92
N LEU A 186 4.62 -5.50 0.90
CA LEU A 186 4.36 -4.67 2.07
C LEU A 186 2.89 -4.82 2.47
N SER A 187 2.61 -5.63 3.48
CA SER A 187 1.24 -6.01 3.86
C SER A 187 1.05 -6.11 5.37
N GLY A 188 -0.20 -6.00 5.83
CA GLY A 188 -0.55 -6.06 7.24
C GLY A 188 -2.00 -5.68 7.52
N PRO A 189 -2.40 -5.61 8.81
CA PRO A 189 -3.73 -5.21 9.24
C PRO A 189 -3.88 -3.68 9.15
N THR A 190 -3.81 -3.13 7.94
CA THR A 190 -3.76 -1.69 7.68
C THR A 190 -5.06 -1.19 7.06
N HIS A 191 -5.44 0.06 7.40
CA HIS A 191 -6.53 0.81 6.80
C HIS A 191 -6.00 2.15 6.26
N ALA A 192 -6.40 2.51 5.05
CA ALA A 192 -5.91 3.71 4.38
C ALA A 192 -6.32 4.99 5.13
N GLU A 193 -7.51 5.00 5.68
CA GLU A 193 -8.08 6.10 6.46
C GLU A 193 -7.26 6.38 7.73
N GLU A 194 -6.76 5.34 8.39
CA GLU A 194 -5.93 5.45 9.58
C GLU A 194 -4.55 6.01 9.24
N VAL A 195 -3.93 5.49 8.20
CA VAL A 195 -2.61 5.98 7.71
C VAL A 195 -2.72 7.42 7.21
N ALA A 196 -3.81 7.78 6.53
CA ALA A 196 -4.06 9.12 6.04
C ALA A 196 -4.18 10.17 7.17
N LEU A 197 -4.53 9.72 8.39
CA LEU A 197 -4.68 10.54 9.59
C LEU A 197 -3.51 10.37 10.58
N ASP A 198 -2.40 9.77 10.15
CA ASP A 198 -1.20 9.53 10.95
C ASP A 198 -1.48 8.70 12.23
N LEU A 199 -2.45 7.77 12.18
CA LEU A 199 -2.71 6.85 13.28
C LEU A 199 -1.66 5.73 13.31
N PRO A 200 -1.29 5.24 14.51
CA PRO A 200 -0.32 4.17 14.64
C PRO A 200 -0.72 2.93 13.84
N THR A 201 0.16 2.49 12.96
CA THR A 201 -0.06 1.38 12.05
C THR A 201 1.13 0.44 12.07
N THR A 202 0.87 -0.87 12.01
CA THR A 202 1.89 -1.92 11.89
C THR A 202 1.76 -2.62 10.55
N ILE A 203 2.92 -2.85 9.89
CA ILE A 203 2.98 -3.51 8.59
C ILE A 203 4.24 -4.37 8.50
N VAL A 204 4.25 -5.34 7.58
CA VAL A 204 5.38 -6.25 7.35
C VAL A 204 5.95 -6.00 5.95
N SER A 205 7.25 -5.81 5.88
CA SER A 205 8.08 -5.81 4.67
C SER A 205 8.61 -7.22 4.46
N ALA A 206 8.11 -7.92 3.45
CA ALA A 206 8.46 -9.31 3.21
C ALA A 206 9.25 -9.48 1.92
N CYS A 207 10.43 -10.07 2.03
CA CYS A 207 11.30 -10.42 0.92
C CYS A 207 12.28 -11.52 1.34
N PRO A 208 12.58 -12.52 0.48
CA PRO A 208 13.66 -13.48 0.72
C PRO A 208 15.06 -12.82 0.75
N ASP A 209 15.21 -11.67 0.10
CA ASP A 209 16.41 -10.81 0.19
C ASP A 209 16.24 -9.89 1.40
N GLU A 210 16.95 -10.21 2.49
CA GLU A 210 16.87 -9.48 3.76
C GLU A 210 17.25 -8.01 3.60
N ALA A 211 18.29 -7.71 2.81
CA ALA A 211 18.71 -6.34 2.58
C ALA A 211 17.64 -5.50 1.86
N ALA A 212 16.89 -6.10 0.93
CA ALA A 212 15.78 -5.43 0.28
C ALA A 212 14.59 -5.21 1.25
N ALA A 213 14.31 -6.20 2.11
CA ALA A 213 13.26 -6.07 3.13
C ALA A 213 13.59 -4.97 4.15
N GLU A 214 14.83 -4.92 4.63
CA GLU A 214 15.32 -3.89 5.56
C GLU A 214 15.35 -2.50 4.91
N TYR A 215 15.78 -2.40 3.66
CA TYR A 215 15.75 -1.12 2.93
C TYR A 215 14.31 -0.55 2.85
N VAL A 216 13.34 -1.39 2.54
CA VAL A 216 11.92 -0.99 2.52
C VAL A 216 11.42 -0.68 3.93
N GLN A 217 11.85 -1.43 4.95
CA GLN A 217 11.57 -1.11 6.34
C GLN A 217 12.03 0.30 6.69
N ASP A 218 13.25 0.67 6.34
CA ASP A 218 13.83 1.99 6.63
C ASP A 218 13.08 3.13 5.91
N VAL A 219 12.69 2.90 4.64
CA VAL A 219 11.96 3.89 3.83
C VAL A 219 10.56 4.15 4.38
N PHE A 220 9.87 3.10 4.85
CA PHE A 220 8.48 3.18 5.28
C PHE A 220 8.29 3.38 6.79
N SER A 221 9.32 3.11 7.61
CA SER A 221 9.24 3.34 9.06
C SER A 221 9.24 4.82 9.37
N ASN A 222 8.28 5.24 10.18
CA ASN A 222 8.22 6.61 10.71
C ASN A 222 7.54 6.60 12.09
N THR A 223 7.19 7.77 12.61
CA THR A 223 6.57 7.90 13.93
C THR A 223 5.21 7.18 14.04
N CYS A 224 4.50 7.02 12.92
CA CYS A 224 3.15 6.45 12.89
C CYS A 224 3.10 5.06 12.24
N MET A 225 4.09 4.69 11.43
CA MET A 225 4.16 3.38 10.79
C MET A 225 5.36 2.58 11.31
N ARG A 226 5.07 1.44 11.92
CA ARG A 226 6.07 0.47 12.35
C ARG A 226 6.15 -0.68 11.39
N VAL A 227 7.31 -0.86 10.76
CA VAL A 227 7.55 -1.92 9.78
C VAL A 227 8.40 -3.03 10.39
N TYR A 228 7.98 -4.28 10.23
CA TYR A 228 8.74 -5.48 10.57
C TYR A 228 9.20 -6.18 9.29
N THR A 229 10.31 -6.89 9.34
CA THR A 229 10.80 -7.70 8.22
C THR A 229 10.37 -9.16 8.36
N ASN A 230 10.19 -9.85 7.22
CA ASN A 230 9.89 -11.29 7.18
C ASN A 230 10.43 -11.88 5.86
N PRO A 231 11.12 -13.04 5.86
CA PRO A 231 11.56 -13.68 4.63
C PRO A 231 10.43 -14.39 3.85
N ASP A 232 9.30 -14.71 4.49
CA ASP A 232 8.18 -15.42 3.88
C ASP A 232 7.23 -14.44 3.15
N ILE A 233 7.65 -14.02 1.95
CA ILE A 233 6.87 -13.12 1.10
C ILE A 233 5.49 -13.72 0.76
N LYS A 234 5.45 -15.02 0.44
CA LYS A 234 4.21 -15.70 0.03
C LYS A 234 3.21 -15.81 1.17
N GLY A 235 3.66 -16.17 2.37
CA GLY A 235 2.82 -16.23 3.56
C GLY A 235 2.23 -14.86 3.93
N VAL A 236 3.01 -13.79 3.80
CA VAL A 236 2.56 -12.41 4.06
C VAL A 236 1.51 -11.97 3.03
N GLU A 237 1.70 -12.25 1.74
CA GLU A 237 0.73 -11.92 0.69
C GLU A 237 -0.57 -12.71 0.83
N LEU A 238 -0.49 -14.03 1.09
CA LEU A 238 -1.68 -14.87 1.33
C LEU A 238 -2.48 -14.40 2.54
N SER A 239 -1.80 -14.06 3.65
CA SER A 239 -2.44 -13.50 4.84
C SER A 239 -3.16 -12.19 4.52
N GLY A 240 -2.56 -11.32 3.69
CA GLY A 240 -3.15 -10.08 3.20
C GLY A 240 -4.39 -10.32 2.31
N ALA A 241 -4.33 -11.32 1.42
CA ALA A 241 -5.44 -11.69 0.55
C ALA A 241 -6.64 -12.24 1.32
N LEU A 242 -6.39 -12.99 2.39
CA LEU A 242 -7.42 -13.60 3.24
C LEU A 242 -8.01 -12.63 4.27
N LYS A 243 -7.43 -11.47 4.48
CA LYS A 243 -7.87 -10.50 5.50
C LYS A 243 -9.37 -10.17 5.45
N ASN A 244 -9.94 -10.12 4.27
CA ASN A 244 -11.35 -9.73 4.06
C ASN A 244 -12.31 -10.92 3.99
N VAL A 245 -11.84 -12.13 4.28
CA VAL A 245 -12.66 -13.36 4.29
C VAL A 245 -13.16 -13.69 5.70
N ILE A 246 -12.61 -13.04 6.72
CA ILE A 246 -12.90 -13.25 8.14
C ILE A 246 -13.84 -12.17 8.64
#